data_d65d0fae432952bb21c8780f194c6f57
#
_entry.id   d65d0fae432952bb21c8780f194c6f57
#
_cell.length_a   1.000
_cell.length_b   1.000
_cell.length_c   1.000
_cell.angle_alpha   90.00
_cell.angle_beta   90.00
_cell.angle_gamma   90.00
#
_symmetry.space_group_name_H-M   'P 1'
#
loop_
_entity.id
_entity.type
_entity.pdbx_description
1 polymer ?
#
loop_
_entity_poly.entity_id
_entity_poly.type
_entity_poly.pdbx_seq_one_letter_code
_entity_poly.pdbx_strand_id
1 'polypeptide(L)'
;GYGLKIYVANLTRNVIFESDNFATIPIDQRGHIMLMHNLAQSISYAAFNGLGRTNKDILATDPVVNDMGMQVSGGSNVRGRYPIHMHKAGTNNILAVPTLIKGNAIVDPTSWGIVNHQSNANIDDNVVFDFFGAAFVTEDGNELGTFNRNIAIKGRKATTHTNLDERTLNVDFGYEGNGYWLQSSNVSVENNIAVSCSGDAYKVFSDDASMPATHRFKIPKANILNPEIAGVDDSIYTAVVPLRKFNGNIAYNCNSALMFWTHMLNND
;
A
#
# COMPACT_ATOMS: atom_id res chain seq x y z
N GLY A 1 16.65 18.10 -26.92
CA GLY A 1 16.75 16.89 -26.08
C GLY A 1 15.92 17.07 -24.83
N TYR A 2 15.11 16.11 -24.50
CA TYR A 2 14.39 16.10 -23.22
C TYR A 2 15.44 15.90 -22.12
N GLY A 3 15.73 16.95 -21.35
CA GLY A 3 16.63 16.87 -20.22
C GLY A 3 16.06 15.90 -19.17
N LEU A 4 16.81 14.84 -18.85
CA LEU A 4 16.48 13.98 -17.72
C LEU A 4 16.51 14.83 -16.46
N LYS A 5 15.41 14.83 -15.71
CA LYS A 5 15.35 15.46 -14.39
C LYS A 5 16.11 14.58 -13.39
N ILE A 6 16.94 15.21 -12.58
CA ILE A 6 17.62 14.54 -11.47
C ILE A 6 16.77 14.75 -10.22
N TYR A 7 16.45 13.65 -9.56
CA TYR A 7 15.70 13.65 -8.29
C TYR A 7 16.63 13.19 -7.17
N VAL A 8 16.52 13.83 -6.02
CA VAL A 8 17.31 13.52 -4.84
C VAL A 8 16.35 13.23 -3.69
N ALA A 9 16.55 12.09 -3.02
CA ALA A 9 15.82 11.72 -1.83
C ALA A 9 16.74 11.81 -0.61
N ASN A 10 16.34 12.61 0.39
CA ASN A 10 17.04 12.64 1.69
C ASN A 10 16.46 11.52 2.57
N LEU A 11 17.31 10.59 3.00
CA LEU A 11 16.94 9.46 3.86
C LEU A 11 17.13 9.76 5.35
N THR A 12 17.75 10.88 5.72
CA THR A 12 18.02 11.23 7.13
C THR A 12 16.94 12.15 7.70
N ARG A 13 16.64 11.96 8.97
CA ARG A 13 15.76 12.82 9.78
C ARG A 13 16.33 12.94 11.18
N ASN A 14 15.94 13.99 11.91
CA ASN A 14 16.42 14.20 13.28
C ASN A 14 15.74 13.28 14.30
N VAL A 15 14.51 12.84 14.00
CA VAL A 15 13.79 11.85 14.80
C VAL A 15 13.85 10.52 14.08
N ILE A 16 14.35 9.48 14.74
CA ILE A 16 14.53 8.15 14.16
C ILE A 16 13.78 7.14 15.02
N PHE A 17 12.98 6.32 14.36
CA PHE A 17 12.41 5.10 14.93
C PHE A 17 13.10 3.92 14.26
N GLU A 18 13.69 3.03 15.02
CA GLU A 18 14.37 1.87 14.46
C GLU A 18 14.16 0.62 15.32
N SER A 19 14.21 -0.53 14.69
CA SER A 19 14.33 -1.79 15.41
C SER A 19 15.75 -1.96 15.90
N ASP A 20 15.93 -2.27 17.16
CA ASP A 20 17.28 -2.47 17.72
C ASP A 20 18.00 -3.58 16.93
N ASN A 21 19.23 -3.29 16.53
CA ASN A 21 20.06 -4.20 15.73
C ASN A 21 19.35 -4.78 14.49
N PHE A 22 18.51 -4.00 13.77
CA PHE A 22 17.66 -4.46 12.68
C PHE A 22 18.42 -5.19 11.56
N ALA A 23 19.69 -4.97 11.39
CA ALA A 23 20.53 -5.68 10.42
C ALA A 23 20.72 -7.17 10.75
N THR A 24 20.53 -7.57 12.01
CA THR A 24 20.86 -8.92 12.52
C THR A 24 19.72 -9.60 13.26
N ILE A 25 18.77 -8.84 13.81
CA ILE A 25 17.64 -9.43 14.52
C ILE A 25 16.70 -10.17 13.54
N PRO A 26 16.04 -11.25 13.94
CA PRO A 26 15.01 -11.90 13.14
C PRO A 26 13.90 -10.93 12.70
N ILE A 27 13.40 -11.10 11.48
CA ILE A 27 12.39 -10.19 10.89
C ILE A 27 11.12 -10.11 11.76
N ASP A 28 10.67 -11.23 12.30
CA ASP A 28 9.49 -11.34 13.16
C ASP A 28 9.62 -10.62 14.51
N GLN A 29 10.82 -10.15 14.86
CA GLN A 29 11.10 -9.35 16.06
C GLN A 29 11.22 -7.85 15.79
N ARG A 30 11.16 -7.41 14.53
CA ARG A 30 11.20 -5.99 14.18
C ARG A 30 9.95 -5.23 14.64
N GLY A 31 10.12 -3.97 14.98
CA GLY A 31 9.01 -3.06 15.32
C GLY A 31 8.13 -2.73 14.12
N HIS A 32 6.92 -2.24 14.39
CA HIS A 32 6.00 -1.71 13.38
C HIS A 32 5.08 -0.65 14.00
N ILE A 33 4.45 0.18 13.18
CA ILE A 33 3.49 1.19 13.63
C ILE A 33 2.14 0.89 12.99
N MET A 34 1.11 0.86 13.82
CA MET A 34 -0.27 0.68 13.38
C MET A 34 -1.15 1.80 13.92
N LEU A 35 -1.73 2.58 13.02
CA LEU A 35 -2.67 3.65 13.32
C LEU A 35 -4.09 3.11 13.15
N MET A 36 -4.88 3.08 14.23
CA MET A 36 -6.21 2.46 14.26
C MET A 36 -7.25 3.40 14.86
N HIS A 37 -8.51 3.13 14.55
CA HIS A 37 -9.69 3.69 15.19
C HIS A 37 -9.90 5.21 15.11
N ASN A 38 -8.95 5.96 14.60
CA ASN A 38 -9.06 7.41 14.51
C ASN A 38 -8.42 7.92 13.22
N LEU A 39 -9.12 8.84 12.56
CA LEU A 39 -8.55 9.71 11.55
C LEU A 39 -7.88 10.93 12.23
N ALA A 40 -7.34 11.86 11.46
CA ALA A 40 -6.66 13.06 11.92
C ALA A 40 -5.39 12.81 12.76
N GLN A 41 -4.78 11.64 12.61
CA GLN A 41 -3.45 11.35 13.15
C GLN A 41 -2.37 11.92 12.23
N SER A 42 -1.19 12.20 12.76
CA SER A 42 -0.09 12.72 11.94
C SER A 42 1.26 12.11 12.31
N ILE A 43 1.99 11.67 11.30
CA ILE A 43 3.41 11.29 11.39
C ILE A 43 4.15 12.08 10.33
N SER A 44 5.07 12.97 10.76
CA SER A 44 5.75 13.86 9.82
C SER A 44 7.23 14.01 10.14
N TYR A 45 8.04 14.01 9.08
CA TYR A 45 9.47 14.31 9.10
C TYR A 45 10.31 13.43 10.04
N ALA A 46 9.98 12.14 10.16
CA ALA A 46 10.73 11.14 10.89
C ALA A 46 11.38 10.11 9.95
N ALA A 47 12.40 9.42 10.41
CA ALA A 47 13.00 8.25 9.77
C ALA A 47 12.54 6.97 10.47
N PHE A 48 12.35 5.92 9.68
CA PHE A 48 11.91 4.58 10.13
C PHE A 48 12.86 3.57 9.53
N ASN A 49 13.81 3.07 10.32
CA ASN A 49 14.87 2.19 9.87
C ASN A 49 14.60 0.74 10.30
N GLY A 50 14.62 -0.18 9.35
CA GLY A 50 14.47 -1.59 9.64
C GLY A 50 13.18 -1.95 10.38
N LEU A 51 12.11 -1.19 10.17
CA LEU A 51 10.78 -1.52 10.68
C LEU A 51 10.01 -2.42 9.71
N GLY A 52 8.97 -3.07 10.23
CA GLY A 52 8.15 -4.04 9.54
C GLY A 52 8.61 -5.47 9.83
N ARG A 53 7.67 -6.30 10.32
CA ARG A 53 7.93 -7.71 10.62
C ARG A 53 7.07 -8.69 9.84
N THR A 54 6.21 -8.22 8.95
CA THR A 54 5.62 -9.06 7.91
C THR A 54 6.69 -9.32 6.85
N ASN A 55 7.13 -10.55 6.70
CA ASN A 55 8.13 -10.90 5.69
C ASN A 55 7.43 -11.20 4.35
N LYS A 56 7.61 -10.34 3.36
CA LYS A 56 7.01 -10.53 2.02
C LYS A 56 7.79 -11.50 1.13
N ASP A 57 8.93 -12.02 1.57
CA ASP A 57 9.66 -13.08 0.84
C ASP A 57 9.01 -14.46 1.03
N ILE A 58 8.32 -14.69 2.15
CA ILE A 58 7.65 -15.96 2.46
C ILE A 58 6.13 -15.79 2.54
N LEU A 59 5.40 -16.92 2.56
CA LEU A 59 3.95 -16.92 2.66
C LEU A 59 3.44 -16.28 3.95
N ALA A 60 2.36 -15.52 3.85
CA ALA A 60 1.65 -15.03 5.03
C ALA A 60 0.97 -16.19 5.77
N THR A 61 1.09 -16.19 7.10
CA THR A 61 0.54 -17.22 7.99
C THR A 61 -0.14 -16.55 9.19
N ASP A 62 -1.29 -15.93 8.92
CA ASP A 62 -2.05 -15.27 9.98
C ASP A 62 -2.50 -16.25 11.06
N PRO A 63 -2.62 -15.80 12.33
CA PRO A 63 -3.11 -16.66 13.39
C PRO A 63 -4.55 -17.11 13.12
N VAL A 64 -4.80 -18.39 13.28
CA VAL A 64 -6.16 -18.94 13.31
C VAL A 64 -6.55 -19.09 14.77
N VAL A 65 -7.67 -18.52 15.16
CA VAL A 65 -8.19 -18.58 16.52
C VAL A 65 -9.48 -19.40 16.55
N ASN A 66 -9.71 -20.13 17.63
CA ASN A 66 -10.95 -20.84 17.87
C ASN A 66 -12.03 -19.90 18.45
N ASP A 67 -13.23 -20.44 18.70
CA ASP A 67 -14.38 -19.68 19.24
C ASP A 67 -14.11 -19.06 20.62
N MET A 68 -13.12 -19.56 21.36
CA MET A 68 -12.68 -19.01 22.65
C MET A 68 -11.58 -17.95 22.50
N GLY A 69 -11.21 -17.58 21.26
CA GLY A 69 -10.15 -16.61 20.99
C GLY A 69 -8.72 -17.14 21.18
N MET A 70 -8.54 -18.45 21.37
CA MET A 70 -7.21 -19.04 21.50
C MET A 70 -6.63 -19.37 20.13
N GLN A 71 -5.37 -19.01 19.90
CA GLN A 71 -4.66 -19.35 18.68
C GLN A 71 -4.45 -20.86 18.60
N VAL A 72 -4.90 -21.48 17.51
CA VAL A 72 -4.80 -22.93 17.26
C VAL A 72 -3.81 -23.26 16.13
N SER A 73 -3.50 -22.31 15.24
CA SER A 73 -2.49 -22.46 14.20
C SER A 73 -2.05 -21.13 13.61
N GLY A 74 -1.05 -21.14 12.71
CA GLY A 74 -0.54 -19.96 12.01
C GLY A 74 0.24 -18.99 12.90
N GLY A 75 0.40 -17.77 12.45
CA GLY A 75 0.98 -16.67 13.25
C GLY A 75 2.50 -16.52 13.17
N SER A 76 3.20 -17.31 12.35
CA SER A 76 4.65 -17.17 12.17
C SER A 76 5.04 -16.01 11.25
N ASN A 77 4.15 -15.60 10.34
CA ASN A 77 4.35 -14.45 9.45
C ASN A 77 3.04 -13.66 9.28
N VAL A 78 2.70 -12.91 10.30
CA VAL A 78 1.41 -12.20 10.40
C VAL A 78 1.39 -10.99 9.47
N ARG A 79 0.33 -10.85 8.67
CA ARG A 79 0.08 -9.67 7.84
C ARG A 79 -0.13 -8.40 8.67
N GLY A 80 -0.01 -7.24 8.01
CA GLY A 80 -0.34 -5.95 8.62
C GLY A 80 0.72 -5.39 9.57
N ARG A 81 1.89 -6.00 9.69
CA ARG A 81 2.98 -5.54 10.55
C ARG A 81 4.01 -4.75 9.73
N TYR A 82 3.53 -3.66 9.07
CA TYR A 82 4.32 -2.80 8.19
C TYR A 82 4.93 -1.62 8.96
N PRO A 83 5.98 -0.95 8.43
CA PRO A 83 6.58 0.22 9.08
C PRO A 83 5.58 1.29 9.49
N ILE A 84 4.67 1.68 8.57
CA ILE A 84 3.56 2.60 8.84
C ILE A 84 2.30 2.02 8.21
N HIS A 85 1.32 1.68 9.02
CA HIS A 85 0.07 1.06 8.61
C HIS A 85 -1.14 1.79 9.20
N MET A 86 -1.89 2.51 8.37
CA MET A 86 -3.22 2.97 8.73
C MET A 86 -4.18 1.80 8.57
N HIS A 87 -4.72 1.29 9.69
CA HIS A 87 -5.52 0.07 9.70
C HIS A 87 -6.96 0.35 10.14
N LYS A 88 -7.86 0.34 9.17
CA LYS A 88 -9.31 0.46 9.38
C LYS A 88 -9.71 1.68 10.23
N ALA A 89 -9.04 2.82 9.97
CA ALA A 89 -9.36 4.07 10.67
C ALA A 89 -10.66 4.72 10.16
N GLY A 90 -11.16 4.29 9.00
CA GLY A 90 -12.46 4.67 8.46
C GLY A 90 -12.40 5.34 7.08
N THR A 91 -13.41 5.04 6.26
CA THR A 91 -13.61 5.57 4.90
C THR A 91 -15.03 6.09 4.68
N ASN A 92 -15.84 6.19 5.73
CA ASN A 92 -17.27 6.50 5.61
C ASN A 92 -17.55 7.97 5.27
N ASN A 93 -16.57 8.86 5.46
CA ASN A 93 -16.74 10.27 5.19
C ASN A 93 -15.52 10.86 4.48
N ILE A 94 -15.69 11.17 3.19
CA ILE A 94 -14.64 11.80 2.36
C ILE A 94 -14.25 13.20 2.84
N LEU A 95 -15.13 13.85 3.61
CA LEU A 95 -14.87 15.18 4.18
C LEU A 95 -14.22 15.13 5.57
N ALA A 96 -14.02 13.95 6.14
CA ALA A 96 -13.29 13.83 7.39
C ALA A 96 -11.84 14.25 7.21
N VAL A 97 -11.23 14.81 8.26
CA VAL A 97 -9.82 15.18 8.26
C VAL A 97 -8.99 13.89 8.09
N PRO A 98 -8.23 13.75 7.01
CA PRO A 98 -7.45 12.53 6.77
C PRO A 98 -6.26 12.43 7.73
N THR A 99 -5.81 11.19 7.95
CA THR A 99 -4.49 10.94 8.55
C THR A 99 -3.40 11.52 7.65
N LEU A 100 -2.43 12.22 8.23
CA LEU A 100 -1.33 12.83 7.50
C LEU A 100 -0.01 12.07 7.72
N ILE A 101 0.54 11.51 6.64
CA ILE A 101 1.86 10.87 6.62
C ILE A 101 2.74 11.68 5.67
N LYS A 102 3.64 12.52 6.22
CA LYS A 102 4.32 13.52 5.39
C LYS A 102 5.82 13.62 5.66
N GLY A 103 6.60 13.66 4.58
CA GLY A 103 8.03 13.97 4.65
C GLY A 103 8.88 12.93 5.37
N ASN A 104 8.40 11.71 5.52
CA ASN A 104 9.10 10.65 6.23
C ASN A 104 10.08 9.90 5.32
N ALA A 105 11.07 9.24 5.92
CA ALA A 105 11.99 8.34 5.26
C ALA A 105 11.85 6.94 5.86
N ILE A 106 11.48 5.96 5.04
CA ILE A 106 11.40 4.56 5.42
C ILE A 106 12.54 3.81 4.73
N VAL A 107 13.41 3.18 5.51
CA VAL A 107 14.63 2.54 5.03
C VAL A 107 14.65 1.07 5.43
N ASP A 108 14.94 0.22 4.47
CA ASP A 108 15.07 -1.24 4.63
C ASP A 108 13.88 -1.91 5.34
N PRO A 109 12.62 -1.62 4.92
CA PRO A 109 11.52 -2.43 5.41
C PRO A 109 11.56 -3.83 4.77
N THR A 110 11.30 -4.86 5.56
CA THR A 110 11.20 -6.25 5.07
C THR A 110 9.85 -6.56 4.44
N SER A 111 9.00 -5.56 4.39
CA SER A 111 7.61 -5.62 3.95
C SER A 111 7.27 -4.42 3.09
N TRP A 112 5.99 -4.22 2.89
CA TRP A 112 5.47 -2.97 2.37
C TRP A 112 5.92 -1.78 3.23
N GLY A 113 6.09 -0.62 2.60
CA GLY A 113 6.55 0.58 3.28
C GLY A 113 5.43 1.32 4.03
N ILE A 114 4.58 2.06 3.31
CA ILE A 114 3.46 2.82 3.86
C ILE A 114 2.16 2.26 3.31
N VAL A 115 1.25 1.89 4.20
CA VAL A 115 0.01 1.18 3.84
C VAL A 115 -1.22 1.96 4.32
N ASN A 116 -2.09 2.27 3.37
CA ASN A 116 -3.44 2.74 3.62
C ASN A 116 -4.40 1.54 3.48
N HIS A 117 -5.00 1.13 4.58
CA HIS A 117 -5.93 0.02 4.63
C HIS A 117 -7.28 0.49 5.21
N GLN A 118 -8.31 0.55 4.38
CA GLN A 118 -9.65 1.03 4.74
C GLN A 118 -9.63 2.34 5.54
N SER A 119 -8.81 3.29 5.11
CA SER A 119 -8.61 4.55 5.81
C SER A 119 -8.60 5.73 4.85
N ASN A 120 -8.82 6.93 5.36
CA ASN A 120 -8.64 8.17 4.63
C ASN A 120 -7.29 8.78 5.04
N ALA A 121 -6.31 8.81 4.12
CA ALA A 121 -4.96 9.26 4.43
C ALA A 121 -4.33 10.08 3.31
N ASN A 122 -3.69 11.19 3.66
CA ASN A 122 -2.81 11.94 2.79
C ASN A 122 -1.36 11.51 3.04
N ILE A 123 -0.76 10.89 2.04
CA ILE A 123 0.59 10.32 2.07
C ILE A 123 1.44 11.13 1.10
N ASP A 124 2.14 12.14 1.64
CA ASP A 124 2.78 13.18 0.85
C ASP A 124 4.28 13.31 1.17
N ASP A 125 5.10 13.56 0.15
CA ASP A 125 6.52 13.89 0.29
C ASP A 125 7.37 12.82 1.02
N ASN A 126 6.95 11.55 1.03
CA ASN A 126 7.68 10.48 1.70
C ASN A 126 8.65 9.78 0.74
N VAL A 127 9.67 9.16 1.30
CA VAL A 127 10.57 8.26 0.58
C VAL A 127 10.58 6.87 1.22
N VAL A 128 10.48 5.83 0.38
CA VAL A 128 10.67 4.44 0.80
C VAL A 128 11.84 3.87 0.01
N PHE A 129 12.87 3.45 0.71
CA PHE A 129 14.13 2.99 0.13
C PHE A 129 14.45 1.54 0.54
N ASP A 130 14.86 0.73 -0.44
CA ASP A 130 15.28 -0.67 -0.30
C ASP A 130 14.22 -1.55 0.35
N PHE A 131 13.00 -1.48 -0.16
CA PHE A 131 11.81 -2.14 0.38
C PHE A 131 11.57 -3.51 -0.25
N PHE A 132 10.76 -4.32 0.43
CA PHE A 132 10.30 -5.62 -0.07
C PHE A 132 8.81 -5.57 -0.43
N GLY A 133 8.47 -6.10 -1.60
CA GLY A 133 7.08 -6.24 -2.03
C GLY A 133 6.48 -4.99 -2.65
N ALA A 134 6.15 -3.95 -1.89
CA ALA A 134 5.64 -2.69 -2.42
C ALA A 134 5.99 -1.50 -1.50
N ALA A 135 6.27 -0.31 -2.07
CA ALA A 135 6.60 0.85 -1.26
C ALA A 135 5.35 1.53 -0.68
N PHE A 136 4.35 1.78 -1.51
CA PHE A 136 3.11 2.48 -1.17
C PHE A 136 1.92 1.63 -1.57
N VAL A 137 0.98 1.41 -0.66
CA VAL A 137 -0.10 0.44 -0.86
C VAL A 137 -1.45 1.01 -0.44
N THR A 138 -2.48 0.82 -1.30
CA THR A 138 -3.88 0.75 -0.88
C THR A 138 -4.28 -0.71 -0.88
N GLU A 139 -4.81 -1.22 0.25
CA GLU A 139 -4.83 -2.67 0.52
C GLU A 139 -6.14 -3.35 0.13
N ASP A 140 -7.29 -2.67 0.21
CA ASP A 140 -8.61 -3.29 0.03
C ASP A 140 -9.43 -2.74 -1.15
N GLY A 141 -9.27 -1.46 -1.50
CA GLY A 141 -9.98 -0.86 -2.62
C GLY A 141 -10.96 0.26 -2.28
N ASN A 142 -11.32 0.45 -1.01
CA ASN A 142 -12.22 1.52 -0.56
C ASN A 142 -11.48 2.70 0.12
N GLU A 143 -10.16 2.72 0.08
CA GLU A 143 -9.34 3.78 0.66
C GLU A 143 -9.59 5.13 0.00
N LEU A 144 -9.42 6.18 0.79
CA LEU A 144 -9.52 7.58 0.40
C LEU A 144 -8.20 8.31 0.62
N GLY A 145 -8.08 9.50 0.04
CA GLY A 145 -6.95 10.40 0.24
C GLY A 145 -6.02 10.54 -0.95
N THR A 146 -4.74 10.71 -0.68
CA THR A 146 -3.73 11.03 -1.70
C THR A 146 -2.43 10.25 -1.52
N PHE A 147 -1.78 9.93 -2.64
CA PHE A 147 -0.34 9.67 -2.73
C PHE A 147 0.26 10.76 -3.60
N ASN A 148 1.00 11.71 -3.01
CA ASN A 148 1.48 12.87 -3.74
C ASN A 148 2.95 13.19 -3.41
N ARG A 149 3.77 13.32 -4.45
CA ARG A 149 5.21 13.62 -4.36
C ARG A 149 6.01 12.62 -3.53
N ASN A 150 5.64 11.36 -3.53
CA ASN A 150 6.39 10.31 -2.87
C ASN A 150 7.43 9.70 -3.82
N ILE A 151 8.47 9.10 -3.25
CA ILE A 151 9.52 8.42 -4.01
C ILE A 151 9.69 6.99 -3.49
N ALA A 152 9.51 6.01 -4.37
CA ALA A 152 9.83 4.60 -4.16
C ALA A 152 11.16 4.27 -4.84
N ILE A 153 12.14 3.74 -4.10
CA ILE A 153 13.48 3.45 -4.62
C ILE A 153 13.92 2.03 -4.23
N LYS A 154 14.36 1.24 -5.20
CA LYS A 154 14.94 -0.08 -5.01
C LYS A 154 13.96 -1.08 -4.40
N GLY A 155 12.91 -1.39 -5.17
CA GLY A 155 11.94 -2.43 -4.81
C GLY A 155 12.49 -3.83 -5.06
N ARG A 156 12.48 -4.66 -4.02
CA ARG A 156 12.91 -6.08 -4.06
C ARG A 156 11.69 -6.98 -4.15
N LYS A 157 11.77 -7.99 -5.02
CA LYS A 157 10.74 -9.04 -5.11
C LYS A 157 11.05 -10.22 -4.20
N ALA A 158 10.02 -10.99 -3.88
CA ALA A 158 10.19 -12.29 -3.25
C ALA A 158 11.08 -13.20 -4.09
N THR A 159 11.93 -13.97 -3.44
CA THR A 159 12.83 -14.97 -4.04
C THR A 159 12.31 -16.39 -3.82
N THR A 160 11.46 -16.56 -2.80
CA THR A 160 10.75 -17.79 -2.49
C THR A 160 9.25 -17.58 -2.73
N HIS A 161 8.52 -18.67 -2.99
CA HIS A 161 7.05 -18.61 -3.20
C HIS A 161 6.64 -17.52 -4.19
N THR A 162 7.25 -17.54 -5.37
CA THR A 162 7.01 -16.54 -6.43
C THR A 162 5.85 -16.91 -7.36
N ASN A 163 5.29 -18.10 -7.18
CA ASN A 163 4.18 -18.59 -7.99
C ASN A 163 2.84 -18.12 -7.39
N LEU A 164 1.93 -17.66 -8.25
CA LEU A 164 0.57 -17.28 -7.86
C LEU A 164 -0.23 -18.45 -7.26
N ASP A 165 0.08 -19.69 -7.66
CA ASP A 165 -0.57 -20.88 -7.11
C ASP A 165 -0.19 -21.14 -5.63
N GLU A 166 0.96 -20.65 -5.20
CA GLU A 166 1.44 -20.78 -3.83
C GLU A 166 0.92 -19.66 -2.94
N ARG A 167 0.64 -18.48 -3.52
CA ARG A 167 0.16 -17.31 -2.80
C ARG A 167 -1.31 -17.07 -3.10
N THR A 168 -2.10 -16.96 -2.06
CA THR A 168 -3.51 -16.58 -2.21
C THR A 168 -3.58 -15.12 -2.61
N LEU A 169 -3.97 -14.85 -3.86
CA LEU A 169 -3.94 -13.53 -4.48
C LEU A 169 -4.68 -12.45 -3.66
N ASN A 170 -5.75 -12.82 -2.99
CA ASN A 170 -6.59 -11.90 -2.22
C ASN A 170 -6.05 -11.55 -0.83
N VAL A 171 -5.06 -12.30 -0.34
CA VAL A 171 -4.56 -12.15 1.03
C VAL A 171 -3.03 -12.06 1.10
N ASP A 172 -2.32 -12.56 0.09
CA ASP A 172 -0.85 -12.52 0.05
C ASP A 172 -0.33 -12.02 -1.30
N PHE A 173 -0.65 -10.79 -1.63
CA PHE A 173 -0.25 -10.07 -2.85
C PHE A 173 0.88 -9.08 -2.59
N GLY A 174 1.30 -8.35 -3.63
CA GLY A 174 2.27 -7.25 -3.55
C GLY A 174 3.63 -7.70 -3.04
N TYR A 175 4.17 -8.80 -3.58
CA TYR A 175 5.49 -9.36 -3.23
C TYR A 175 6.52 -9.19 -4.35
N GLU A 176 6.18 -8.48 -5.42
CA GLU A 176 6.95 -8.43 -6.66
C GLU A 176 7.99 -7.30 -6.68
N GLY A 177 7.97 -6.39 -5.71
CA GLY A 177 8.84 -5.22 -5.65
C GLY A 177 8.26 -4.04 -6.42
N ASN A 178 6.96 -3.76 -6.27
CA ASN A 178 6.25 -2.68 -6.95
C ASN A 178 6.51 -1.34 -6.25
N GLY A 179 6.62 -0.26 -7.02
CA GLY A 179 6.67 1.08 -6.43
C GLY A 179 5.37 1.42 -5.70
N TYR A 180 4.25 1.27 -6.40
CA TYR A 180 2.90 1.55 -5.91
C TYR A 180 1.99 0.38 -6.24
N TRP A 181 1.32 -0.16 -5.21
CA TRP A 181 0.25 -1.15 -5.35
C TRP A 181 -1.08 -0.49 -5.02
N LEU A 182 -1.95 -0.34 -6.02
CA LEU A 182 -3.14 0.48 -5.95
C LEU A 182 -4.38 -0.39 -6.14
N GLN A 183 -5.05 -0.75 -5.04
CA GLN A 183 -6.36 -1.41 -5.11
C GLN A 183 -7.51 -0.40 -5.14
N SER A 184 -7.34 0.76 -4.52
CA SER A 184 -8.37 1.80 -4.54
C SER A 184 -8.24 2.70 -5.77
N SER A 185 -9.29 2.77 -6.56
CA SER A 185 -9.46 3.76 -7.61
C SER A 185 -9.76 5.16 -7.06
N ASN A 186 -10.14 5.27 -5.80
CA ASN A 186 -10.64 6.51 -5.19
C ASN A 186 -9.55 7.32 -4.46
N VAL A 187 -8.31 6.91 -4.56
CA VAL A 187 -7.13 7.64 -4.09
C VAL A 187 -6.52 8.43 -5.25
N SER A 188 -6.19 9.70 -5.04
CA SER A 188 -5.44 10.49 -6.02
C SER A 188 -3.96 10.14 -5.97
N VAL A 189 -3.35 9.82 -7.11
CA VAL A 189 -1.95 9.42 -7.25
C VAL A 189 -1.25 10.41 -8.16
N GLU A 190 -0.46 11.32 -7.58
CA GLU A 190 0.06 12.47 -8.31
C GLU A 190 1.54 12.74 -8.03
N ASN A 191 2.28 13.09 -9.09
CA ASN A 191 3.66 13.58 -9.00
C ASN A 191 4.63 12.63 -8.26
N ASN A 192 4.32 11.34 -8.22
CA ASN A 192 5.15 10.35 -7.54
C ASN A 192 6.24 9.83 -8.47
N ILE A 193 7.26 9.23 -7.88
CA ILE A 193 8.40 8.65 -8.59
C ILE A 193 8.60 7.21 -8.12
N ALA A 194 8.82 6.28 -9.07
CA ALA A 194 9.27 4.92 -8.78
C ALA A 194 10.55 4.62 -9.55
N VAL A 195 11.57 4.15 -8.85
CA VAL A 195 12.91 3.93 -9.39
C VAL A 195 13.46 2.58 -8.97
N SER A 196 14.01 1.83 -9.94
CA SER A 196 14.69 0.57 -9.72
C SER A 196 13.81 -0.44 -8.96
N CYS A 197 12.56 -0.57 -9.38
CA CYS A 197 11.63 -1.55 -8.84
C CYS A 197 11.74 -2.86 -9.64
N SER A 198 11.90 -3.98 -8.95
CA SER A 198 11.91 -5.30 -9.61
C SER A 198 10.54 -5.68 -10.19
N GLY A 199 9.46 -5.13 -9.64
CA GLY A 199 8.10 -5.18 -10.16
C GLY A 199 7.73 -3.93 -10.95
N ASP A 200 6.44 -3.66 -11.04
CA ASP A 200 5.91 -2.51 -11.77
C ASP A 200 6.07 -1.22 -10.96
N ALA A 201 6.30 -0.09 -11.64
CA ALA A 201 6.35 1.19 -10.95
C ALA A 201 4.99 1.51 -10.30
N TYR A 202 3.92 1.34 -11.07
CA TYR A 202 2.53 1.52 -10.61
C TYR A 202 1.70 0.33 -11.06
N LYS A 203 1.17 -0.42 -10.12
CA LYS A 203 0.25 -1.53 -10.38
C LYS A 203 -1.14 -1.18 -9.87
N VAL A 204 -2.11 -1.12 -10.78
CA VAL A 204 -3.53 -0.99 -10.45
C VAL A 204 -4.12 -2.38 -10.42
N PHE A 205 -4.60 -2.79 -9.26
CA PHE A 205 -5.23 -4.08 -9.02
C PHE A 205 -6.53 -3.85 -8.25
N SER A 206 -7.65 -4.14 -8.86
CA SER A 206 -8.96 -4.01 -8.21
C SER A 206 -9.65 -5.35 -8.22
N ASP A 207 -10.18 -5.77 -7.08
CA ASP A 207 -10.97 -6.99 -6.99
C ASP A 207 -12.18 -6.91 -7.91
N ASP A 208 -12.31 -7.86 -8.81
CA ASP A 208 -13.40 -7.94 -9.78
C ASP A 208 -14.40 -9.06 -9.45
N ALA A 209 -15.32 -9.29 -10.39
CA ALA A 209 -16.34 -10.31 -10.25
C ALA A 209 -15.81 -11.76 -10.21
N SER A 210 -14.54 -11.99 -10.57
CA SER A 210 -13.89 -13.30 -10.46
C SER A 210 -13.46 -13.65 -9.04
N MET A 211 -13.34 -12.63 -8.16
CA MET A 211 -12.98 -12.81 -6.77
C MET A 211 -14.17 -13.23 -5.90
N PRO A 212 -13.95 -13.96 -4.80
CA PRO A 212 -15.01 -14.25 -3.84
C PRO A 212 -15.71 -12.98 -3.35
N ALA A 213 -17.02 -13.01 -3.20
CA ALA A 213 -17.82 -11.83 -2.81
C ALA A 213 -17.35 -11.17 -1.49
N THR A 214 -16.71 -11.93 -0.61
CA THR A 214 -16.12 -11.45 0.66
C THR A 214 -14.90 -10.54 0.47
N HIS A 215 -14.31 -10.54 -0.72
CA HIS A 215 -13.12 -9.75 -1.07
C HIS A 215 -13.42 -8.64 -2.09
N ARG A 216 -14.68 -8.40 -2.40
CA ARG A 216 -15.11 -7.35 -3.32
C ARG A 216 -15.54 -6.13 -2.55
N PHE A 217 -14.70 -5.12 -2.53
CA PHE A 217 -15.02 -3.87 -1.86
C PHE A 217 -15.92 -2.99 -2.73
N LYS A 218 -16.86 -2.34 -2.06
CA LYS A 218 -17.70 -1.31 -2.67
C LYS A 218 -17.36 0.05 -2.09
N ILE A 219 -17.39 1.04 -2.96
CA ILE A 219 -17.22 2.43 -2.59
C ILE A 219 -18.61 3.05 -2.46
N PRO A 220 -18.93 3.72 -1.33
CA PRO A 220 -20.18 4.47 -1.19
C PRO A 220 -20.30 5.52 -2.28
N LYS A 221 -21.47 5.66 -2.88
CA LYS A 221 -21.77 6.64 -3.94
C LYS A 221 -21.32 8.05 -3.56
N ALA A 222 -21.50 8.44 -2.30
CA ALA A 222 -21.09 9.76 -1.79
C ALA A 222 -19.56 10.00 -1.81
N ASN A 223 -18.75 8.96 -1.91
CA ASN A 223 -17.29 9.04 -1.94
C ASN A 223 -16.72 8.99 -3.37
N ILE A 224 -17.54 8.82 -4.39
CA ILE A 224 -17.11 8.70 -5.79
C ILE A 224 -17.10 10.10 -6.42
N LEU A 225 -16.08 10.37 -7.25
CA LEU A 225 -15.97 11.65 -7.95
C LEU A 225 -17.15 11.90 -8.91
N ASN A 226 -17.57 10.83 -9.61
CA ASN A 226 -18.69 10.84 -10.52
C ASN A 226 -19.79 9.93 -9.98
N PRO A 227 -20.62 10.37 -9.02
CA PRO A 227 -21.59 9.53 -8.34
C PRO A 227 -22.67 8.95 -9.25
N GLU A 228 -22.88 9.54 -10.42
CA GLU A 228 -23.84 9.08 -11.44
C GLU A 228 -23.52 7.68 -11.98
N ILE A 229 -22.27 7.25 -11.95
CA ILE A 229 -21.88 5.89 -12.39
C ILE A 229 -22.47 4.78 -11.52
N ALA A 230 -22.83 5.08 -10.28
CA ALA A 230 -23.50 4.14 -9.39
C ALA A 230 -25.01 3.98 -9.72
N GLY A 231 -25.55 4.79 -10.64
CA GLY A 231 -26.98 4.75 -11.02
C GLY A 231 -27.89 4.92 -9.80
N VAL A 232 -28.75 3.95 -9.54
CA VAL A 232 -29.67 3.91 -8.40
C VAL A 232 -29.07 3.30 -7.14
N ASP A 233 -27.90 2.67 -7.23
CA ASP A 233 -27.27 2.00 -6.10
C ASP A 233 -26.59 3.00 -5.14
N ASP A 234 -26.55 2.65 -3.86
CA ASP A 234 -25.89 3.47 -2.83
C ASP A 234 -24.36 3.25 -2.81
N SER A 235 -23.86 2.23 -3.49
CA SER A 235 -22.44 1.88 -3.58
C SER A 235 -22.14 1.08 -4.85
N ILE A 236 -20.89 1.15 -5.31
CA ILE A 236 -20.42 0.48 -6.53
C ILE A 236 -19.09 -0.25 -6.26
N TYR A 237 -18.85 -1.36 -6.96
CA TYR A 237 -17.58 -2.08 -6.84
C TYR A 237 -16.40 -1.24 -7.30
N THR A 238 -15.29 -1.31 -6.53
CA THR A 238 -14.08 -0.51 -6.81
C THR A 238 -13.52 -0.79 -8.21
N ALA A 239 -13.64 -2.01 -8.70
CA ALA A 239 -13.14 -2.42 -10.01
C ALA A 239 -13.74 -1.65 -11.20
N VAL A 240 -14.93 -1.09 -11.06
CA VAL A 240 -15.62 -0.32 -12.12
C VAL A 240 -15.59 1.20 -11.88
N VAL A 241 -14.95 1.65 -10.79
CA VAL A 241 -14.80 3.08 -10.50
C VAL A 241 -13.56 3.61 -11.23
N PRO A 242 -13.68 4.62 -12.07
CA PRO A 242 -12.53 5.25 -12.72
C PRO A 242 -11.50 5.76 -11.71
N LEU A 243 -10.23 5.69 -12.05
CA LEU A 243 -9.16 6.27 -11.24
C LEU A 243 -9.47 7.74 -10.96
N ARG A 244 -9.53 8.10 -9.68
CA ARG A 244 -9.85 9.46 -9.24
C ARG A 244 -8.91 10.50 -9.85
N LYS A 245 -7.62 10.24 -9.79
CA LYS A 245 -6.59 11.06 -10.42
C LYS A 245 -5.28 10.27 -10.54
N PHE A 246 -4.69 10.30 -11.71
CA PHE A 246 -3.38 9.70 -11.96
C PHE A 246 -2.58 10.64 -12.88
N ASN A 247 -1.71 11.49 -12.31
CA ASN A 247 -1.08 12.57 -13.05
C ASN A 247 0.35 12.85 -12.58
N GLY A 248 1.24 13.20 -13.53
CA GLY A 248 2.60 13.64 -13.24
C GLY A 248 3.51 12.56 -12.62
N ASN A 249 3.09 11.30 -12.63
CA ASN A 249 3.85 10.20 -12.09
C ASN A 249 4.99 9.77 -13.03
N ILE A 250 6.11 9.33 -12.47
CA ILE A 250 7.35 9.05 -13.20
C ILE A 250 7.86 7.67 -12.82
N ALA A 251 8.38 6.93 -13.79
CA ALA A 251 8.98 5.61 -13.61
C ALA A 251 10.36 5.54 -14.29
N TYR A 252 11.34 4.98 -13.57
CA TYR A 252 12.68 4.70 -14.10
C TYR A 252 13.12 3.29 -13.71
N ASN A 253 13.66 2.54 -14.67
CA ASN A 253 14.29 1.25 -14.42
C ASN A 253 13.42 0.30 -13.56
N CYS A 254 12.14 0.21 -13.89
CA CYS A 254 11.19 -0.74 -13.31
C CYS A 254 10.83 -1.80 -14.35
N ASN A 255 10.21 -2.91 -13.93
CA ASN A 255 9.77 -3.95 -14.86
C ASN A 255 8.76 -3.39 -15.89
N SER A 256 7.77 -2.62 -15.44
CA SER A 256 6.92 -1.79 -16.29
C SER A 256 6.63 -0.45 -15.62
N ALA A 257 6.21 0.54 -16.41
CA ALA A 257 5.84 1.85 -15.88
C ALA A 257 4.45 1.82 -15.22
N LEU A 258 3.48 1.17 -15.87
CA LEU A 258 2.11 1.08 -15.39
C LEU A 258 1.52 -0.25 -15.83
N MET A 259 0.92 -0.97 -14.89
CA MET A 259 0.21 -2.22 -15.12
C MET A 259 -1.21 -2.11 -14.58
N PHE A 260 -2.19 -2.34 -15.44
CA PHE A 260 -3.57 -2.59 -15.03
C PHE A 260 -3.79 -4.10 -14.97
N TRP A 261 -4.15 -4.59 -13.81
CA TRP A 261 -4.49 -5.97 -13.58
C TRP A 261 -5.85 -6.04 -12.89
N THR A 262 -6.83 -6.60 -13.52
CA THR A 262 -8.22 -6.74 -13.04
C THR A 262 -9.01 -5.44 -12.79
N HIS A 263 -8.64 -4.32 -13.40
CA HIS A 263 -9.48 -3.14 -13.38
C HIS A 263 -10.45 -3.18 -14.57
N MET A 264 -11.74 -3.24 -14.31
CA MET A 264 -12.76 -3.34 -15.35
C MET A 264 -13.08 -1.93 -15.88
N LEU A 265 -12.76 -1.69 -17.14
CA LEU A 265 -13.33 -0.57 -17.87
C LEU A 265 -14.76 -0.98 -18.27
N ASN A 266 -15.77 -0.22 -17.83
CA ASN A 266 -17.08 -0.34 -18.42
C ASN A 266 -16.97 0.08 -19.88
N ASN A 267 -17.19 -0.87 -20.77
CA ASN A 267 -17.42 -0.62 -22.19
C ASN A 267 -18.91 -0.35 -22.36
N ASP A 268 -19.36 0.86 -22.09
CA ASP A 268 -20.66 1.36 -22.54
C ASP A 268 -20.43 2.32 -23.71
#